data_60c3634d11a0bf02845f914ff7802113
#
_entry.id   60c3634d11a0bf02845f914ff7802113
#
_cell.length_a   1.000
_cell.length_b   1.000
_cell.length_c   1.000
_cell.angle_alpha   90.00
_cell.angle_beta   90.00
_cell.angle_gamma   90.00
#
_symmetry.space_group_name_H-M   'P 1'
#
loop_
_entity.id
_entity.type
_entity.pdbx_description
1 polymer ?
#
loop_
_entity_poly.entity_id
_entity_poly.type
_entity_poly.pdbx_seq_one_letter_code
_entity_poly.pdbx_strand_id
1 'polypeptide(L)'
;MFLTLKALLLILGTGLYDLYAMNKRKETRTIKTKFGEAKVVTLERDFEANHTPLAVYILFRHGLKHSVPPHLINYRANIAAAKELNVDYIVATSSVGSLNPKIGIGEYVVFDQFIDMTKSRPFTFFQEEGKRFAHTDMTEPYSRIVRAAMIKSLKKNRVRGFHERGTYVCTEGPRFETPAEIRMYRRAGGDVVGMTGVPEVVLAKEIGIEYGSLGIVTNMAAGLQRSISQEEVVKQMNRSLGRTNKILDDTVRELLLR
;
A
#
# COMPACT_ATOMS: atom_id res chain seq x y z
N MET A 1 9.62 -28.35 -16.36
CA MET A 1 9.33 -26.92 -16.17
C MET A 1 8.91 -26.78 -14.72
N PHE A 2 9.81 -26.34 -13.84
CA PHE A 2 9.48 -26.12 -12.43
C PHE A 2 8.51 -24.94 -12.36
N LEU A 3 7.30 -25.18 -11.87
CA LEU A 3 6.36 -24.11 -11.52
C LEU A 3 7.01 -23.26 -10.42
N THR A 4 7.46 -22.08 -10.77
CA THR A 4 7.98 -21.11 -9.81
C THR A 4 6.80 -20.72 -8.91
N LEU A 5 6.92 -21.01 -7.61
CA LEU A 5 5.95 -20.59 -6.60
C LEU A 5 5.84 -19.08 -6.61
N LYS A 6 4.66 -18.57 -6.93
CA LYS A 6 4.40 -17.12 -6.83
C LYS A 6 4.26 -16.72 -5.38
N ALA A 7 4.89 -15.63 -5.01
CA ALA A 7 4.81 -15.04 -3.67
C ALA A 7 4.23 -13.63 -3.70
N LEU A 8 3.49 -13.27 -2.66
CA LEU A 8 2.85 -11.96 -2.54
C LEU A 8 3.06 -11.36 -1.16
N LEU A 9 3.36 -10.07 -1.11
CA LEU A 9 3.43 -9.28 0.11
C LEU A 9 2.26 -8.31 0.18
N LEU A 10 1.46 -8.41 1.26
CA LEU A 10 0.49 -7.40 1.65
C LEU A 10 1.17 -6.37 2.54
N ILE A 11 1.20 -5.09 2.14
CA ILE A 11 1.67 -4.01 3.00
C ILE A 11 0.45 -3.26 3.53
N LEU A 12 0.18 -3.42 4.82
CA LEU A 12 -1.02 -2.91 5.46
C LEU A 12 -0.75 -1.64 6.27
N GLY A 13 -1.65 -0.68 6.10
CA GLY A 13 -1.65 0.58 6.83
C GLY A 13 -2.59 0.59 8.04
N THR A 14 -2.91 1.80 8.52
CA THR A 14 -3.79 2.08 9.66
C THR A 14 -5.11 1.31 9.57
N GLY A 15 -5.58 0.75 10.70
CA GLY A 15 -6.92 0.13 10.83
C GLY A 15 -7.04 -1.28 10.26
N LEU A 16 -5.99 -1.86 9.68
CA LEU A 16 -6.03 -3.21 9.09
C LEU A 16 -5.29 -4.27 9.93
N TYR A 17 -4.94 -3.96 11.18
CA TYR A 17 -4.17 -4.85 12.05
C TYR A 17 -4.98 -6.08 12.51
N ASP A 18 -6.28 -5.90 12.76
CA ASP A 18 -7.17 -6.98 13.21
C ASP A 18 -7.55 -7.94 12.09
N LEU A 19 -7.30 -7.55 10.85
CA LEU A 19 -7.61 -8.30 9.65
C LEU A 19 -7.13 -9.74 9.70
N TYR A 20 -5.96 -9.91 10.26
CA TYR A 20 -5.27 -11.20 10.29
C TYR A 20 -5.10 -11.72 11.73
N ALA A 21 -5.65 -10.99 12.73
CA ALA A 21 -5.67 -11.47 14.11
C ALA A 21 -6.44 -12.78 14.28
N MET A 22 -7.38 -13.06 13.38
CA MET A 22 -8.28 -14.22 13.46
C MET A 22 -7.73 -15.51 12.84
N ASN A 23 -6.60 -15.49 12.12
CA ASN A 23 -6.00 -16.69 11.53
C ASN A 23 -5.09 -17.43 12.53
N LYS A 24 -5.37 -18.70 12.78
CA LYS A 24 -4.81 -19.52 13.86
C LYS A 24 -3.33 -19.92 13.73
N ARG A 25 -2.68 -19.73 12.58
CA ARG A 25 -1.26 -20.06 12.38
C ARG A 25 -0.53 -18.84 11.84
N LYS A 26 0.30 -18.23 12.67
CA LYS A 26 1.08 -17.05 12.35
C LYS A 26 2.49 -17.22 12.85
N GLU A 27 3.42 -17.22 11.95
CA GLU A 27 4.81 -17.07 12.28
C GLU A 27 5.24 -15.64 11.94
N THR A 28 5.74 -14.91 12.94
CA THR A 28 6.39 -13.61 12.71
C THR A 28 7.86 -13.86 12.44
N ARG A 29 8.33 -13.44 11.28
CA ARG A 29 9.72 -13.58 10.86
C ARG A 29 10.37 -12.20 10.79
N THR A 30 11.62 -12.11 11.24
CA THR A 30 12.44 -10.92 11.04
C THR A 30 13.36 -11.17 9.85
N ILE A 31 13.19 -10.37 8.81
CA ILE A 31 14.02 -10.42 7.60
C ILE A 31 15.12 -9.40 7.75
N LYS A 32 16.37 -9.85 7.77
CA LYS A 32 17.55 -8.96 7.81
C LYS A 32 17.90 -8.52 6.39
N THR A 33 18.06 -7.22 6.21
CA THR A 33 18.47 -6.62 4.94
C THR A 33 19.67 -5.69 5.17
N LYS A 34 20.34 -5.28 4.11
CA LYS A 34 21.42 -4.27 4.21
C LYS A 34 20.95 -2.90 4.67
N PHE A 35 19.64 -2.67 4.69
CA PHE A 35 19.01 -1.41 5.12
C PHE A 35 18.37 -1.49 6.51
N GLY A 36 18.54 -2.61 7.21
CA GLY A 36 17.96 -2.90 8.51
C GLY A 36 16.99 -4.08 8.46
N GLU A 37 16.21 -4.23 9.52
CA GLU A 37 15.27 -5.34 9.69
C GLU A 37 13.85 -4.97 9.31
N ALA A 38 13.14 -5.91 8.68
CA ALA A 38 11.71 -5.84 8.45
C ALA A 38 10.99 -7.03 9.10
N LYS A 39 9.88 -6.77 9.79
CA LYS A 39 9.06 -7.82 10.39
C LYS A 39 7.89 -8.16 9.49
N VAL A 40 7.80 -9.43 9.09
CA VAL A 40 6.73 -9.96 8.26
C VAL A 40 6.02 -11.10 8.98
N VAL A 41 4.74 -11.24 8.71
CA VAL A 41 3.91 -12.36 9.19
C VAL A 41 3.67 -13.27 8.00
N THR A 42 4.00 -14.56 8.12
CA THR A 42 3.67 -15.56 7.12
C THR A 42 2.22 -16.01 7.33
N LEU A 43 1.42 -15.97 6.27
CA LEU A 43 0.08 -16.56 6.28
C LEU A 43 0.16 -17.97 5.70
N GLU A 44 -0.05 -18.97 6.55
CA GLU A 44 -0.41 -20.29 6.11
C GLU A 44 -1.91 -20.29 5.77
N ARG A 45 -2.26 -19.96 4.54
CA ARG A 45 -3.61 -20.14 4.02
C ARG A 45 -3.58 -21.24 2.96
N ASP A 46 -4.62 -22.05 2.96
CA ASP A 46 -4.96 -22.97 1.88
C ASP A 46 -5.38 -22.18 0.62
N PHE A 47 -4.44 -21.41 0.07
CA PHE A 47 -4.54 -20.93 -1.30
C PHE A 47 -4.09 -22.09 -2.18
N GLU A 48 -4.85 -23.17 -2.17
CA GLU A 48 -4.60 -24.28 -3.08
C GLU A 48 -5.01 -23.89 -4.49
N ALA A 49 -4.02 -23.61 -5.32
CA ALA A 49 -4.18 -23.72 -6.76
C ALA A 49 -3.46 -25.00 -7.19
N ASN A 50 -4.20 -26.02 -7.56
CA ASN A 50 -3.66 -27.28 -8.06
C ASN A 50 -2.56 -27.90 -7.15
N HIS A 51 -2.80 -27.95 -5.83
CA HIS A 51 -1.86 -28.47 -4.82
C HIS A 51 -0.52 -27.73 -4.70
N THR A 52 -0.42 -26.49 -5.18
CA THR A 52 0.79 -25.70 -5.05
C THR A 52 0.62 -24.71 -3.89
N PRO A 53 1.44 -24.78 -2.80
CA PRO A 53 1.35 -23.84 -1.72
C PRO A 53 1.77 -22.45 -2.20
N LEU A 54 0.92 -21.44 -1.94
CA LEU A 54 1.17 -20.05 -2.30
C LEU A 54 1.70 -19.30 -1.07
N ALA A 55 2.83 -18.62 -1.22
CA ALA A 55 3.41 -17.83 -0.14
C ALA A 55 2.77 -16.44 -0.06
N VAL A 56 2.04 -16.17 1.01
CA VAL A 56 1.48 -14.83 1.31
C VAL A 56 2.09 -14.30 2.58
N TYR A 57 2.71 -13.15 2.47
CA TYR A 57 3.32 -12.43 3.58
C TYR A 57 2.54 -11.16 3.90
N ILE A 58 2.57 -10.73 5.16
CA ILE A 58 2.02 -9.45 5.59
C ILE A 58 3.10 -8.62 6.26
N LEU A 59 3.18 -7.37 5.88
CA LEU A 59 3.99 -6.37 6.53
C LEU A 59 3.09 -5.24 7.04
N PHE A 60 3.15 -4.97 8.35
CA PHE A 60 2.50 -3.81 8.97
C PHE A 60 3.47 -2.64 8.95
N ARG A 61 3.26 -1.69 8.03
CA ARG A 61 4.25 -0.62 7.79
C ARG A 61 4.49 0.27 9.00
N HIS A 62 3.49 0.45 9.86
CA HIS A 62 3.62 1.22 11.12
C HIS A 62 4.05 0.36 12.32
N GLY A 63 4.57 -0.87 12.07
CA GLY A 63 4.87 -1.86 13.11
C GLY A 63 3.65 -2.57 13.66
N LEU A 64 3.83 -3.70 14.33
CA LEU A 64 2.75 -4.55 14.84
C LEU A 64 1.83 -3.84 15.86
N LYS A 65 2.32 -2.80 16.54
CA LYS A 65 1.58 -2.02 17.54
C LYS A 65 1.19 -0.62 17.05
N HIS A 66 1.28 -0.35 15.75
CA HIS A 66 1.04 0.98 15.17
C HIS A 66 1.86 2.10 15.84
N SER A 67 3.12 1.84 16.12
CA SER A 67 4.00 2.73 16.90
C SER A 67 5.01 3.50 16.06
N VAL A 68 5.08 3.25 14.76
CA VAL A 68 6.04 3.88 13.85
C VAL A 68 5.32 4.94 13.00
N PRO A 69 5.61 6.24 13.20
CA PRO A 69 5.00 7.28 12.38
C PRO A 69 5.52 7.26 10.93
N PRO A 70 4.79 7.86 9.96
CA PRO A 70 5.10 7.75 8.53
C PRO A 70 6.53 8.10 8.14
N HIS A 71 7.12 9.15 8.71
CA HIS A 71 8.46 9.64 8.40
C HIS A 71 9.59 8.81 9.01
N LEU A 72 9.29 7.91 9.97
CA LEU A 72 10.26 7.01 10.61
C LEU A 72 10.18 5.56 10.10
N ILE A 73 9.29 5.26 9.16
CA ILE A 73 9.21 3.93 8.56
C ILE A 73 10.49 3.65 7.77
N ASN A 74 11.09 2.49 8.00
CA ASN A 74 12.22 2.02 7.20
C ASN A 74 11.72 1.40 5.88
N TYR A 75 11.32 2.25 4.94
CA TYR A 75 10.79 1.83 3.65
C TYR A 75 11.77 0.95 2.85
N ARG A 76 13.07 1.27 2.91
CA ARG A 76 14.09 0.47 2.22
C ARG A 76 14.20 -0.95 2.78
N ALA A 77 14.22 -1.10 4.10
CA ALA A 77 14.23 -2.44 4.70
C ALA A 77 12.97 -3.21 4.35
N ASN A 78 11.80 -2.56 4.37
CA ASN A 78 10.52 -3.19 4.06
C ASN A 78 10.46 -3.72 2.62
N ILE A 79 10.88 -2.93 1.65
CA ILE A 79 10.86 -3.33 0.24
C ILE A 79 12.02 -4.28 -0.09
N ALA A 80 13.20 -4.10 0.51
CA ALA A 80 14.29 -5.07 0.36
C ALA A 80 13.91 -6.45 0.90
N ALA A 81 13.16 -6.52 2.00
CA ALA A 81 12.64 -7.78 2.54
C ALA A 81 11.71 -8.51 1.55
N ALA A 82 10.93 -7.79 0.75
CA ALA A 82 10.13 -8.40 -0.31
C ALA A 82 11.02 -9.11 -1.35
N LYS A 83 12.17 -8.53 -1.69
CA LYS A 83 13.14 -9.16 -2.59
C LYS A 83 13.78 -10.41 -1.98
N GLU A 84 14.18 -10.35 -0.70
CA GLU A 84 14.73 -11.52 0.03
C GLU A 84 13.73 -12.68 0.13
N LEU A 85 12.45 -12.37 0.12
CA LEU A 85 11.35 -13.37 0.14
C LEU A 85 10.92 -13.82 -1.25
N ASN A 86 11.61 -13.39 -2.32
CA ASN A 86 11.26 -13.66 -3.72
C ASN A 86 9.80 -13.32 -4.05
N VAL A 87 9.33 -12.18 -3.58
CA VAL A 87 7.96 -11.68 -3.81
C VAL A 87 7.82 -11.18 -5.24
N ASP A 88 6.80 -11.65 -5.95
CA ASP A 88 6.45 -11.19 -7.29
C ASP A 88 5.55 -9.95 -7.26
N TYR A 89 4.61 -9.91 -6.29
CA TYR A 89 3.57 -8.90 -6.20
C TYR A 89 3.53 -8.26 -4.82
N ILE A 90 3.45 -6.93 -4.79
CA ILE A 90 3.10 -6.17 -3.59
C ILE A 90 1.71 -5.56 -3.77
N VAL A 91 0.82 -5.85 -2.82
CA VAL A 91 -0.50 -5.24 -2.69
C VAL A 91 -0.50 -4.39 -1.44
N ALA A 92 -0.52 -3.08 -1.60
CA ALA A 92 -0.50 -2.15 -0.47
C ALA A 92 -1.88 -1.50 -0.23
N THR A 93 -2.11 -1.05 0.98
CA THR A 93 -3.28 -0.24 1.33
C THR A 93 -2.87 1.06 1.99
N SER A 94 -3.66 2.11 1.78
CA SER A 94 -3.46 3.41 2.42
C SER A 94 -4.80 4.01 2.83
N SER A 95 -4.92 4.48 4.08
CA SER A 95 -5.98 5.41 4.45
C SER A 95 -5.66 6.77 3.86
N VAL A 96 -6.62 7.42 3.21
CA VAL A 96 -6.42 8.67 2.49
C VAL A 96 -7.52 9.67 2.74
N GLY A 97 -7.17 10.96 2.68
CA GLY A 97 -8.10 12.07 2.59
C GLY A 97 -8.45 12.36 1.12
N SER A 98 -9.71 12.59 0.82
CA SER A 98 -10.12 12.98 -0.52
C SER A 98 -9.82 14.45 -0.80
N LEU A 99 -9.14 14.71 -1.91
CA LEU A 99 -8.94 16.04 -2.50
C LEU A 99 -10.05 16.38 -3.50
N ASN A 100 -10.71 15.35 -4.03
CA ASN A 100 -11.67 15.44 -5.12
C ASN A 100 -13.10 15.28 -4.57
N PRO A 101 -13.98 16.30 -4.70
CA PRO A 101 -15.37 16.20 -4.21
C PRO A 101 -16.21 15.07 -4.82
N LYS A 102 -15.74 14.48 -5.94
CA LYS A 102 -16.39 13.34 -6.58
C LYS A 102 -16.00 11.99 -5.96
N ILE A 103 -15.03 11.99 -5.06
CA ILE A 103 -14.54 10.80 -4.37
C ILE A 103 -14.96 10.90 -2.90
N GLY A 104 -15.96 10.11 -2.50
CA GLY A 104 -16.59 10.20 -1.19
C GLY A 104 -15.90 9.38 -0.09
N ILE A 105 -16.23 9.70 1.16
CA ILE A 105 -15.77 8.94 2.34
C ILE A 105 -16.33 7.51 2.28
N GLY A 106 -15.46 6.52 2.53
CA GLY A 106 -15.80 5.09 2.45
C GLY A 106 -15.64 4.49 1.07
N GLU A 107 -15.28 5.29 0.07
CA GLU A 107 -14.97 4.82 -1.28
C GLU A 107 -13.52 4.35 -1.40
N TYR A 108 -13.23 3.65 -2.49
CA TYR A 108 -11.93 3.09 -2.79
C TYR A 108 -11.32 3.74 -4.04
N VAL A 109 -10.00 3.91 -4.05
CA VAL A 109 -9.25 4.43 -5.20
C VAL A 109 -8.10 3.48 -5.52
N VAL A 110 -8.07 2.95 -6.73
CA VAL A 110 -6.92 2.18 -7.23
C VAL A 110 -5.93 3.18 -7.84
N PHE A 111 -4.78 3.37 -7.17
CA PHE A 111 -3.82 4.37 -7.64
C PHE A 111 -3.21 3.99 -8.99
N ASP A 112 -3.06 4.97 -9.87
CA ASP A 112 -2.34 4.83 -11.14
C ASP A 112 -1.20 5.84 -11.30
N GLN A 113 -1.24 6.94 -10.54
CA GLN A 113 -0.19 7.96 -10.51
C GLN A 113 0.06 8.46 -9.08
N PHE A 114 1.20 9.11 -8.86
CA PHE A 114 1.48 9.80 -7.61
C PHE A 114 2.17 11.15 -7.84
N ILE A 115 2.06 12.01 -6.82
CA ILE A 115 2.83 13.24 -6.67
C ILE A 115 3.58 13.12 -5.34
N ASP A 116 4.92 13.19 -5.38
CA ASP A 116 5.76 13.10 -4.20
C ASP A 116 5.96 14.48 -3.57
N MET A 117 5.41 14.65 -2.37
CA MET A 117 5.58 15.81 -1.51
C MET A 117 6.29 15.45 -0.19
N THR A 118 6.99 14.33 -0.16
CA THR A 118 7.85 13.94 0.96
C THR A 118 9.13 14.80 0.98
N LYS A 119 9.86 14.85 2.10
CA LYS A 119 10.97 15.80 2.29
C LYS A 119 12.30 15.14 2.59
N SER A 120 12.33 14.16 3.50
CA SER A 120 13.57 13.64 4.08
C SER A 120 13.67 12.13 4.12
N ARG A 121 12.82 11.42 3.36
CA ARG A 121 12.86 9.96 3.29
C ARG A 121 13.95 9.47 2.36
N PRO A 122 14.67 8.39 2.71
CA PRO A 122 15.49 7.68 1.74
C PRO A 122 14.60 7.07 0.65
N PHE A 123 14.63 7.62 -0.55
CA PHE A 123 13.69 7.31 -1.65
C PHE A 123 14.25 6.38 -2.74
N THR A 124 15.49 5.91 -2.59
CA THR A 124 16.16 5.05 -3.57
C THR A 124 17.09 4.05 -2.89
N PHE A 125 17.37 2.94 -3.56
CA PHE A 125 18.43 2.00 -3.16
C PHE A 125 19.83 2.43 -3.64
N PHE A 126 19.92 3.36 -4.59
CA PHE A 126 21.18 3.85 -5.15
C PHE A 126 21.72 5.02 -4.34
N GLN A 127 22.43 4.73 -3.25
CA GLN A 127 22.93 5.77 -2.33
C GLN A 127 24.44 5.73 -2.09
N GLU A 128 25.17 4.87 -2.80
CA GLU A 128 26.60 4.73 -2.61
C GLU A 128 27.34 5.44 -3.74
N GLU A 129 28.14 6.47 -3.37
CA GLU A 129 29.00 7.17 -4.32
C GLU A 129 29.97 6.20 -4.99
N GLY A 130 30.24 6.38 -6.27
CA GLY A 130 31.12 5.50 -7.06
C GLY A 130 30.49 4.17 -7.48
N LYS A 131 29.26 3.86 -7.05
CA LYS A 131 28.54 2.68 -7.53
C LYS A 131 27.60 3.00 -8.68
N ARG A 132 27.38 2.00 -9.52
CA ARG A 132 26.45 2.13 -10.67
C ARG A 132 25.03 2.39 -10.16
N PHE A 133 24.36 3.38 -10.75
CA PHE A 133 22.93 3.66 -10.54
C PHE A 133 22.17 3.56 -11.86
N ALA A 134 20.86 3.50 -11.79
CA ALA A 134 19.98 3.49 -12.94
C ALA A 134 18.86 4.53 -12.74
N HIS A 135 18.43 5.15 -13.83
CA HIS A 135 17.19 5.94 -13.85
C HIS A 135 16.01 4.99 -14.02
N THR A 136 15.09 5.02 -13.09
CA THR A 136 13.91 4.15 -13.11
C THR A 136 12.76 4.87 -13.81
N ASP A 137 12.19 4.26 -14.85
CA ASP A 137 11.04 4.81 -15.56
C ASP A 137 9.79 4.76 -14.68
N MET A 138 9.20 5.94 -14.41
CA MET A 138 7.98 6.14 -13.63
C MET A 138 6.77 6.55 -14.47
N THR A 139 6.79 6.34 -15.79
CA THR A 139 5.62 6.58 -16.66
C THR A 139 4.40 5.80 -16.17
N GLU A 140 4.61 4.55 -15.76
CA GLU A 140 3.62 3.69 -15.13
C GLU A 140 4.15 3.21 -13.77
N PRO A 141 3.97 3.98 -12.69
CA PRO A 141 4.54 3.65 -11.40
C PRO A 141 3.84 2.46 -10.72
N TYR A 142 2.53 2.31 -10.94
CA TYR A 142 1.74 1.22 -10.39
C TYR A 142 1.49 0.13 -11.44
N SER A 143 1.71 -1.12 -11.07
CA SER A 143 1.55 -2.28 -11.93
C SER A 143 0.15 -2.40 -12.52
N ARG A 144 0.07 -2.52 -13.84
CA ARG A 144 -1.20 -2.81 -14.55
C ARG A 144 -1.81 -4.13 -14.10
N ILE A 145 -0.97 -5.14 -13.81
CA ILE A 145 -1.41 -6.47 -13.39
C ILE A 145 -2.07 -6.39 -12.03
N VAL A 146 -1.41 -5.76 -11.05
CA VAL A 146 -1.93 -5.65 -9.68
C VAL A 146 -3.18 -4.76 -9.66
N ARG A 147 -3.18 -3.65 -10.39
CA ARG A 147 -4.35 -2.77 -10.53
C ARG A 147 -5.54 -3.50 -11.14
N ALA A 148 -5.34 -4.26 -12.21
CA ALA A 148 -6.41 -5.04 -12.84
C ALA A 148 -7.02 -6.08 -11.87
N ALA A 149 -6.20 -6.75 -11.06
CA ALA A 149 -6.66 -7.68 -10.04
C ALA A 149 -7.50 -6.99 -8.96
N MET A 150 -7.06 -5.82 -8.47
CA MET A 150 -7.82 -5.00 -7.52
C MET A 150 -9.18 -4.56 -8.09
N ILE A 151 -9.19 -4.04 -9.33
CA ILE A 151 -10.42 -3.60 -10.00
C ILE A 151 -11.40 -4.76 -10.17
N LYS A 152 -10.89 -5.93 -10.61
CA LYS A 152 -11.71 -7.15 -10.74
C LYS A 152 -12.32 -7.55 -9.40
N SER A 153 -11.52 -7.50 -8.32
CA SER A 153 -11.97 -7.82 -6.97
C SER A 153 -13.03 -6.83 -6.45
N LEU A 154 -12.86 -5.52 -6.71
CA LEU A 154 -13.85 -4.50 -6.36
C LEU A 154 -15.20 -4.75 -7.07
N LYS A 155 -15.16 -5.06 -8.38
CA LYS A 155 -16.35 -5.40 -9.18
C LYS A 155 -17.03 -6.69 -8.68
N LYS A 156 -16.25 -7.74 -8.42
CA LYS A 156 -16.74 -9.02 -7.89
C LYS A 156 -17.46 -8.85 -6.55
N ASN A 157 -16.93 -8.00 -5.67
CA ASN A 157 -17.53 -7.68 -4.37
C ASN A 157 -18.64 -6.64 -4.45
N ARG A 158 -19.08 -6.24 -5.66
CA ARG A 158 -20.17 -5.28 -5.92
C ARG A 158 -19.97 -3.96 -5.15
N VAL A 159 -18.73 -3.50 -5.06
CA VAL A 159 -18.42 -2.22 -4.41
C VAL A 159 -18.96 -1.09 -5.29
N ARG A 160 -19.89 -0.27 -4.77
CA ARG A 160 -20.53 0.81 -5.54
C ARG A 160 -19.63 2.05 -5.64
N GLY A 161 -18.92 2.38 -4.56
CA GLY A 161 -18.02 3.55 -4.51
C GLY A 161 -16.57 3.13 -4.69
N PHE A 162 -16.07 3.09 -5.96
CA PHE A 162 -14.65 2.93 -6.23
C PHE A 162 -14.26 3.60 -7.55
N HIS A 163 -12.99 3.98 -7.62
CA HIS A 163 -12.38 4.65 -8.76
C HIS A 163 -11.22 3.80 -9.28
N GLU A 164 -11.26 3.46 -10.56
CA GLU A 164 -10.26 2.59 -11.21
C GLU A 164 -8.90 3.29 -11.39
N ARG A 165 -8.88 4.62 -11.21
CA ARG A 165 -7.72 5.50 -11.31
C ARG A 165 -7.79 6.58 -10.25
N GLY A 166 -6.62 7.09 -9.84
CA GLY A 166 -6.51 8.27 -9.02
C GLY A 166 -5.07 8.61 -8.70
N THR A 167 -4.76 9.90 -8.79
CA THR A 167 -3.44 10.43 -8.44
C THR A 167 -3.30 10.59 -6.94
N TYR A 168 -2.38 9.82 -6.37
CA TYR A 168 -2.08 9.85 -4.94
C TYR A 168 -1.02 10.89 -4.62
N VAL A 169 -1.33 11.87 -3.78
CA VAL A 169 -0.35 12.82 -3.23
C VAL A 169 0.22 12.23 -1.95
N CYS A 170 1.53 12.04 -1.88
CA CYS A 170 2.19 11.56 -0.68
C CYS A 170 2.88 12.70 0.06
N THR A 171 2.47 12.96 1.29
CA THR A 171 3.07 13.97 2.16
C THR A 171 3.97 13.33 3.23
N GLU A 172 4.79 14.13 3.90
CA GLU A 172 5.72 13.63 4.92
C GLU A 172 5.00 13.09 6.16
N GLY A 173 3.94 13.76 6.59
CA GLY A 173 3.36 13.52 7.91
C GLY A 173 4.30 13.91 9.08
N PRO A 174 3.98 13.61 10.35
CA PRO A 174 2.73 12.99 10.80
C PRO A 174 1.56 13.98 10.91
N ARG A 175 1.78 15.29 10.72
CA ARG A 175 0.70 16.29 10.70
C ARG A 175 -0.17 16.14 9.46
N PHE A 176 -1.45 16.44 9.59
CA PHE A 176 -2.30 16.65 8.43
C PHE A 176 -1.91 17.93 7.69
N GLU A 177 -2.32 18.01 6.43
CA GLU A 177 -2.05 19.13 5.55
C GLU A 177 -2.85 20.36 5.96
N THR A 178 -2.36 21.54 5.56
CA THR A 178 -3.14 22.79 5.66
C THR A 178 -4.13 22.92 4.50
N PRO A 179 -5.21 23.70 4.65
CA PRO A 179 -6.11 23.99 3.52
C PRO A 179 -5.42 24.62 2.31
N ALA A 180 -4.30 25.33 2.52
CA ALA A 180 -3.51 25.92 1.43
C ALA A 180 -2.74 24.85 0.65
N GLU A 181 -2.10 23.88 1.35
CA GLU A 181 -1.46 22.72 0.75
C GLU A 181 -2.48 21.89 -0.05
N ILE A 182 -3.66 21.65 0.51
CA ILE A 182 -4.73 20.89 -0.17
C ILE A 182 -5.17 21.60 -1.45
N ARG A 183 -5.35 22.92 -1.44
CA ARG A 183 -5.66 23.67 -2.67
C ARG A 183 -4.55 23.55 -3.72
N MET A 184 -3.29 23.58 -3.30
CA MET A 184 -2.14 23.41 -4.19
C MET A 184 -2.13 22.00 -4.81
N TYR A 185 -2.29 20.96 -4.01
CA TYR A 185 -2.28 19.55 -4.48
C TYR A 185 -3.43 19.27 -5.45
N ARG A 186 -4.61 19.81 -5.19
CA ARG A 186 -5.75 19.72 -6.13
C ARG A 186 -5.45 20.37 -7.47
N ARG A 187 -4.84 21.57 -7.48
CA ARG A 187 -4.45 22.25 -8.72
C ARG A 187 -3.36 21.49 -9.47
N ALA A 188 -2.50 20.77 -8.76
CA ALA A 188 -1.49 19.89 -9.36
C ALA A 188 -2.07 18.56 -9.91
N GLY A 189 -3.37 18.31 -9.76
CA GLY A 189 -4.03 17.11 -10.29
C GLY A 189 -4.12 15.95 -9.30
N GLY A 190 -3.89 16.18 -8.00
CA GLY A 190 -4.08 15.17 -6.95
C GLY A 190 -5.55 14.87 -6.68
N ASP A 191 -5.89 13.58 -6.53
CA ASP A 191 -7.23 13.10 -6.20
C ASP A 191 -7.38 12.75 -4.73
N VAL A 192 -6.36 12.15 -4.13
CA VAL A 192 -6.33 11.75 -2.73
C VAL A 192 -4.97 12.05 -2.12
N VAL A 193 -4.91 12.22 -0.79
CA VAL A 193 -3.68 12.52 -0.05
C VAL A 193 -3.49 11.52 1.09
N GLY A 194 -2.24 11.14 1.31
CA GLY A 194 -1.83 10.30 2.44
C GLY A 194 -0.33 10.42 2.69
N MET A 195 0.24 9.55 3.53
CA MET A 195 1.59 9.78 4.08
C MET A 195 2.58 8.63 3.84
N THR A 196 2.24 7.58 3.10
CA THR A 196 3.03 6.32 3.15
C THR A 196 3.34 5.64 1.83
N GLY A 197 2.59 5.86 0.75
CA GLY A 197 2.76 5.13 -0.52
C GLY A 197 4.05 5.47 -1.28
N VAL A 198 4.69 6.61 -0.96
CA VAL A 198 6.00 6.99 -1.47
C VAL A 198 6.96 7.06 -0.27
N PRO A 199 8.12 6.43 -0.32
CA PRO A 199 8.80 5.85 -1.49
C PRO A 199 8.53 4.36 -1.77
N GLU A 200 7.53 3.70 -1.15
CA GLU A 200 7.29 2.25 -1.39
C GLU A 200 7.21 1.90 -2.88
N VAL A 201 6.39 2.64 -3.64
CA VAL A 201 6.20 2.39 -5.08
C VAL A 201 7.48 2.60 -5.88
N VAL A 202 8.27 3.61 -5.54
CA VAL A 202 9.56 3.91 -6.18
C VAL A 202 10.54 2.77 -5.94
N LEU A 203 10.72 2.38 -4.68
CA LEU A 203 11.62 1.30 -4.27
C LEU A 203 11.23 -0.04 -4.88
N ALA A 204 9.93 -0.37 -4.92
CA ALA A 204 9.45 -1.60 -5.54
C ALA A 204 9.77 -1.62 -7.04
N LYS A 205 9.58 -0.50 -7.73
CA LYS A 205 9.88 -0.34 -9.17
C LYS A 205 11.38 -0.49 -9.44
N GLU A 206 12.25 0.08 -8.61
CA GLU A 206 13.72 -0.03 -8.75
C GLU A 206 14.23 -1.47 -8.72
N ILE A 207 13.56 -2.35 -7.97
CA ILE A 207 13.95 -3.76 -7.85
C ILE A 207 13.08 -4.72 -8.67
N GLY A 208 12.20 -4.17 -9.52
CA GLY A 208 11.41 -4.94 -10.47
C GLY A 208 10.25 -5.75 -9.87
N ILE A 209 9.73 -5.35 -8.70
CA ILE A 209 8.55 -5.98 -8.08
C ILE A 209 7.28 -5.25 -8.52
N GLU A 210 6.28 -6.01 -8.96
CA GLU A 210 4.97 -5.50 -9.37
C GLU A 210 4.19 -4.94 -8.16
N TYR A 211 4.05 -3.62 -8.08
CA TYR A 211 3.43 -2.93 -6.94
C TYR A 211 2.10 -2.28 -7.33
N GLY A 212 1.07 -2.50 -6.52
CA GLY A 212 -0.19 -1.77 -6.60
C GLY A 212 -0.68 -1.34 -5.23
N SER A 213 -1.46 -0.25 -5.18
CA SER A 213 -1.98 0.27 -3.92
C SER A 213 -3.45 0.66 -4.02
N LEU A 214 -4.21 0.32 -2.97
CA LEU A 214 -5.62 0.63 -2.80
C LEU A 214 -5.78 1.70 -1.72
N GLY A 215 -6.28 2.87 -2.11
CA GLY A 215 -6.69 3.92 -1.19
C GLY A 215 -8.08 3.63 -0.61
N ILE A 216 -8.22 3.78 0.70
CA ILE A 216 -9.50 3.78 1.41
C ILE A 216 -9.74 5.21 1.89
N VAL A 217 -10.79 5.84 1.39
CA VAL A 217 -11.10 7.24 1.72
C VAL A 217 -11.70 7.31 3.12
N THR A 218 -10.99 7.92 4.06
CA THR A 218 -11.39 8.00 5.46
C THR A 218 -12.01 9.33 5.85
N ASN A 219 -11.66 10.39 5.13
CA ASN A 219 -12.09 11.75 5.40
C ASN A 219 -11.99 12.61 4.13
N MET A 220 -12.60 13.75 4.11
CA MET A 220 -12.25 14.80 3.16
C MET A 220 -11.00 15.51 3.66
N ALA A 221 -10.13 15.95 2.75
CA ALA A 221 -8.88 16.60 3.12
C ALA A 221 -9.11 17.99 3.79
N ALA A 222 -8.08 18.52 4.41
CA ALA A 222 -8.17 19.78 5.17
C ALA A 222 -8.74 20.95 4.35
N GLY A 223 -9.72 21.65 4.92
CA GLY A 223 -10.46 22.72 4.26
C GLY A 223 -11.62 22.23 3.36
N LEU A 224 -11.81 20.93 3.18
CA LEU A 224 -12.98 20.34 2.52
C LEU A 224 -13.96 19.75 3.55
N GLN A 225 -13.55 19.64 4.81
CA GLN A 225 -14.40 19.38 5.97
C GLN A 225 -13.96 20.27 7.14
N ARG A 226 -14.77 20.35 8.20
CA ARG A 226 -14.56 21.27 9.33
C ARG A 226 -13.27 20.98 10.11
N SER A 227 -13.00 19.72 10.41
CA SER A 227 -11.81 19.27 11.15
C SER A 227 -11.49 17.84 10.76
N ILE A 228 -10.23 17.41 10.96
CA ILE A 228 -9.77 16.05 10.74
C ILE A 228 -9.14 15.56 12.04
N SER A 229 -9.52 14.35 12.47
CA SER A 229 -8.90 13.71 13.61
C SER A 229 -8.45 12.28 13.27
N GLN A 230 -7.50 11.75 14.04
CA GLN A 230 -7.05 10.38 13.88
C GLN A 230 -8.14 9.39 14.27
N GLU A 231 -8.98 9.73 15.24
CA GLU A 231 -10.11 8.92 15.68
C GLU A 231 -11.13 8.73 14.56
N GLU A 232 -11.41 9.79 13.79
CA GLU A 232 -12.28 9.72 12.62
C GLU A 232 -11.72 8.77 11.55
N VAL A 233 -10.43 8.87 11.26
CA VAL A 233 -9.72 7.97 10.33
C VAL A 233 -9.84 6.52 10.78
N VAL A 234 -9.54 6.22 12.04
CA VAL A 234 -9.63 4.87 12.60
C VAL A 234 -11.07 4.35 12.55
N LYS A 235 -12.05 5.17 12.93
CA LYS A 235 -13.48 4.80 12.89
C LYS A 235 -13.94 4.44 11.48
N GLN A 236 -13.52 5.20 10.49
CA GLN A 236 -13.88 4.92 9.09
C GLN A 236 -13.18 3.67 8.56
N MET A 237 -11.90 3.47 8.92
CA MET A 237 -11.17 2.24 8.56
C MET A 237 -11.86 1.00 9.16
N ASN A 238 -12.28 1.04 10.42
CA ASN A 238 -13.00 -0.05 11.06
C ASN A 238 -14.34 -0.36 10.36
N ARG A 239 -15.06 0.66 9.88
CA ARG A 239 -16.28 0.47 9.07
C ARG A 239 -16.01 -0.21 7.73
N SER A 240 -14.84 0.04 7.15
CA SER A 240 -14.45 -0.52 5.86
C SER A 240 -13.78 -1.90 5.98
N LEU A 241 -13.40 -2.32 7.19
CA LEU A 241 -12.54 -3.48 7.47
C LEU A 241 -13.02 -4.77 6.79
N GLY A 242 -14.25 -5.19 7.06
CA GLY A 242 -14.79 -6.46 6.52
C GLY A 242 -14.87 -6.49 4.99
N ARG A 243 -15.18 -5.34 4.37
CA ARG A 243 -15.21 -5.21 2.91
C ARG A 243 -13.80 -5.20 2.34
N THR A 244 -12.89 -4.45 2.93
CA THR A 244 -11.48 -4.38 2.51
C THR A 244 -10.84 -5.76 2.55
N ASN A 245 -11.15 -6.56 3.57
CA ASN A 245 -10.69 -7.95 3.67
C ASN A 245 -11.06 -8.79 2.45
N LYS A 246 -12.33 -8.79 2.10
CA LYS A 246 -12.82 -9.55 0.95
C LYS A 246 -12.15 -9.11 -0.35
N ILE A 247 -11.97 -7.79 -0.51
CA ILE A 247 -11.29 -7.23 -1.69
C ILE A 247 -9.83 -7.71 -1.74
N LEU A 248 -9.10 -7.66 -0.63
CA LEU A 248 -7.71 -8.11 -0.57
C LEU A 248 -7.60 -9.62 -0.80
N ASP A 249 -8.44 -10.43 -0.17
CA ASP A 249 -8.46 -11.88 -0.39
C ASP A 249 -8.71 -12.25 -1.86
N ASP A 250 -9.69 -11.62 -2.50
CA ASP A 250 -9.95 -11.84 -3.91
C ASP A 250 -8.82 -11.32 -4.80
N THR A 251 -8.18 -10.20 -4.44
CA THR A 251 -7.01 -9.67 -5.17
C THR A 251 -5.84 -10.64 -5.11
N VAL A 252 -5.56 -11.20 -3.93
CA VAL A 252 -4.52 -12.23 -3.74
C VAL A 252 -4.80 -13.45 -4.62
N ARG A 253 -6.04 -13.96 -4.60
CA ARG A 253 -6.45 -15.09 -5.46
C ARG A 253 -6.27 -14.79 -6.94
N GLU A 254 -6.69 -13.61 -7.41
CA GLU A 254 -6.55 -13.20 -8.81
C GLU A 254 -5.09 -13.10 -9.26
N LEU A 255 -4.16 -12.74 -8.39
CA LEU A 255 -2.74 -12.63 -8.71
C LEU A 255 -2.01 -13.98 -8.66
N LEU A 256 -2.33 -14.81 -7.69
CA LEU A 256 -1.62 -16.06 -7.45
C LEU A 256 -2.17 -17.24 -8.28
N LEU A 257 -3.42 -17.16 -8.76
CA LEU A 257 -4.08 -18.19 -9.56
C LEU A 257 -3.99 -17.96 -11.08
N ARG A 258 -3.18 -16.98 -11.52
CA ARG A 258 -2.96 -16.68 -12.95
C ARG A 258 -1.96 -17.61 -13.63
#